data_92caefdb1a84e2efa06430842c67e984
#
_entry.id   92caefdb1a84e2efa06430842c67e984
#
_cell.length_a   1.000
_cell.length_b   1.000
_cell.length_c   1.000
_cell.angle_alpha   90.00
_cell.angle_beta   90.00
_cell.angle_gamma   90.00
#
_symmetry.space_group_name_H-M   'P 1'
#
loop_
_entity.id
_entity.type
_entity.pdbx_description
1 polymer ?
#
loop_
_entity_poly.entity_id
_entity_poly.type
_entity_poly.pdbx_seq_one_letter_code
_entity_poly.pdbx_strand_id
1 'polypeptide(L)'
;MVIIISFLGFILEEIWIMFRYSTLDNRNMFFPFLLGYGLFIVVLYYVVGVPKKIFNKYKFDKPVNFLVYMLICFVLVSVGEIALGLFVEKTGHFYYWNYSSIPLHFTKYTSVPTSLGFALIITLFMNYAYTPLLKKIRKNDKKISIIFILVIIGILVLDFNFSFKRMYENHGKNDLWKINLRKR
;
A
#
# COMPACT_ATOMS: atom_id res chain seq x y z
N MET A 1 1.40 -6.44 12.45
CA MET A 1 2.04 -5.62 11.39
C MET A 1 1.11 -5.36 10.21
N VAL A 2 0.55 -6.38 9.55
CA VAL A 2 -0.35 -6.19 8.38
C VAL A 2 -1.42 -5.14 8.65
N ILE A 3 -2.21 -5.29 9.71
CA ILE A 3 -3.32 -4.40 10.09
C ILE A 3 -2.86 -2.94 10.22
N ILE A 4 -1.77 -2.70 10.96
CA ILE A 4 -1.26 -1.34 11.21
C ILE A 4 -0.80 -0.70 9.88
N ILE A 5 -0.09 -1.45 9.05
CA ILE A 5 0.41 -0.93 7.77
C ILE A 5 -0.72 -0.72 6.78
N SER A 6 -1.74 -1.57 6.77
CA SER A 6 -2.95 -1.37 5.95
C SER A 6 -3.69 -0.08 6.31
N PHE A 7 -3.77 0.25 7.60
CA PHE A 7 -4.33 1.53 8.06
C PHE A 7 -3.44 2.72 7.65
N LEU A 8 -2.12 2.62 7.85
CA LEU A 8 -1.20 3.67 7.41
C LEU A 8 -1.22 3.86 5.88
N GLY A 9 -1.41 2.79 5.11
CA GLY A 9 -1.60 2.85 3.67
C GLY A 9 -2.87 3.62 3.29
N PHE A 10 -3.98 3.38 4.00
CA PHE A 10 -5.20 4.16 3.81
C PHE A 10 -4.97 5.66 4.07
N ILE A 11 -4.33 6.02 5.18
CA ILE A 11 -4.01 7.43 5.49
C ILE A 11 -3.12 8.04 4.39
N LEU A 12 -2.12 7.31 3.90
CA LEU A 12 -1.23 7.77 2.84
C LEU A 12 -1.99 8.07 1.54
N GLU A 13 -2.91 7.20 1.15
CA GLU A 13 -3.77 7.41 -0.01
C GLU A 13 -4.70 8.61 0.17
N GLU A 14 -5.30 8.79 1.35
CA GLU A 14 -6.13 9.93 1.65
C GLU A 14 -5.35 11.27 1.56
N ILE A 15 -4.12 11.28 2.08
CA ILE A 15 -3.22 12.45 1.95
C ILE A 15 -2.95 12.74 0.46
N TRP A 16 -2.65 11.71 -0.35
CA TRP A 16 -2.42 11.86 -1.78
C TRP A 16 -3.65 12.44 -2.51
N ILE A 17 -4.84 11.88 -2.26
CA ILE A 17 -6.11 12.32 -2.86
C ILE A 17 -6.46 13.75 -2.42
N MET A 18 -6.23 14.08 -1.15
CA MET A 18 -6.43 15.42 -0.63
C MET A 18 -5.59 16.46 -1.39
N PHE A 19 -4.31 16.19 -1.59
CA PHE A 19 -3.43 17.10 -2.33
C PHE A 19 -3.75 17.17 -3.82
N ARG A 20 -4.11 16.06 -4.44
CA ARG A 20 -4.34 16.02 -5.89
C ARG A 20 -5.72 16.50 -6.30
N TYR A 21 -6.76 16.13 -5.56
CA TYR A 21 -8.15 16.35 -5.94
C TYR A 21 -8.93 17.21 -4.96
N SER A 22 -8.34 17.62 -3.84
CA SER A 22 -9.01 18.34 -2.74
C SER A 22 -10.26 17.62 -2.24
N THR A 23 -10.20 16.30 -2.18
CA THR A 23 -11.27 15.43 -1.69
C THR A 23 -10.72 14.40 -0.71
N LEU A 24 -11.59 13.87 0.13
CA LEU A 24 -11.39 12.68 0.94
C LEU A 24 -12.52 11.70 0.63
N ASP A 25 -12.24 10.41 0.61
CA ASP A 25 -13.26 9.39 0.34
C ASP A 25 -12.93 8.06 1.07
N ASN A 26 -13.78 7.07 0.94
CA ASN A 26 -13.59 5.76 1.57
C ASN A 26 -12.62 4.84 0.82
N ARG A 27 -11.93 5.29 -0.20
CA ARG A 27 -11.02 4.50 -1.05
C ARG A 27 -11.65 3.19 -1.56
N ASN A 28 -12.95 3.23 -1.83
CA ASN A 28 -13.78 2.09 -2.21
C ASN A 28 -13.86 0.95 -1.17
N MET A 29 -13.41 1.15 0.07
CA MET A 29 -13.47 0.17 1.15
C MET A 29 -14.54 0.53 2.18
N PHE A 30 -15.09 -0.46 2.90
CA PHE A 30 -16.00 -0.18 4.03
C PHE A 30 -15.21 0.29 5.27
N PHE A 31 -14.05 -0.30 5.51
CA PHE A 31 -13.17 0.07 6.60
C PHE A 31 -11.94 0.83 6.10
N PRO A 32 -11.32 1.69 6.91
CA PRO A 32 -10.16 2.49 6.54
C PRO A 32 -8.85 1.66 6.50
N PHE A 33 -8.84 0.58 5.73
CA PHE A 33 -7.70 -0.31 5.60
C PHE A 33 -7.48 -0.73 4.14
N LEU A 34 -6.28 -0.51 3.65
CA LEU A 34 -5.85 -1.00 2.34
C LEU A 34 -4.95 -2.23 2.53
N LEU A 35 -5.57 -3.41 2.54
CA LEU A 35 -4.91 -4.68 2.85
C LEU A 35 -3.66 -4.95 2.00
N GLY A 36 -3.68 -4.53 0.73
CA GLY A 36 -2.55 -4.66 -0.18
C GLY A 36 -1.25 -4.04 0.33
N TYR A 37 -1.32 -2.86 0.97
CA TYR A 37 -0.14 -2.21 1.57
C TYR A 37 0.46 -3.03 2.70
N GLY A 38 -0.39 -3.54 3.60
CA GLY A 38 0.06 -4.36 4.72
C GLY A 38 0.73 -5.65 4.28
N LEU A 39 0.14 -6.33 3.31
CA LEU A 39 0.68 -7.57 2.73
C LEU A 39 1.99 -7.30 1.99
N PHE A 40 2.04 -6.29 1.12
CA PHE A 40 3.24 -5.94 0.36
C PHE A 40 4.43 -5.67 1.27
N ILE A 41 4.29 -4.84 2.29
CA ILE A 41 5.39 -4.47 3.20
C ILE A 41 5.86 -5.67 4.03
N VAL A 42 4.95 -6.52 4.47
CA VAL A 42 5.34 -7.72 5.23
C VAL A 42 6.07 -8.72 4.33
N VAL A 43 5.61 -8.95 3.11
CA VAL A 43 6.31 -9.79 2.12
C VAL A 43 7.68 -9.19 1.79
N LEU A 44 7.74 -7.88 1.53
CA LEU A 44 8.99 -7.16 1.27
C LEU A 44 10.02 -7.37 2.39
N TYR A 45 9.57 -7.30 3.66
CA TYR A 45 10.44 -7.55 4.80
C TYR A 45 11.02 -8.98 4.81
N TYR A 46 10.20 -9.99 4.53
CA TYR A 46 10.68 -11.39 4.52
C TYR A 46 11.56 -11.70 3.32
N VAL A 47 11.27 -11.14 2.15
CA VAL A 47 12.01 -11.42 0.91
C VAL A 47 13.26 -10.56 0.80
N VAL A 48 13.14 -9.25 0.98
CA VAL A 48 14.23 -8.28 0.75
C VAL A 48 14.92 -7.86 2.05
N GLY A 49 14.17 -7.83 3.15
CA GLY A 49 14.67 -7.38 4.45
C GLY A 49 14.45 -5.88 4.67
N VAL A 50 15.46 -5.23 5.25
CA VAL A 50 15.47 -3.77 5.52
C VAL A 50 16.68 -3.12 4.84
N PRO A 51 16.68 -1.79 4.61
CA PRO A 51 17.81 -1.11 3.95
C PRO A 51 19.17 -1.39 4.59
N LYS A 52 19.21 -1.56 5.92
CA LYS A 52 20.44 -1.85 6.66
C LYS A 52 21.01 -3.26 6.39
N LYS A 53 20.20 -4.17 5.86
CA LYS A 53 20.57 -5.56 5.59
C LYS A 53 19.70 -6.14 4.49
N ILE A 54 20.08 -5.85 3.24
CA ILE A 54 19.34 -6.26 2.04
C ILE A 54 19.53 -7.78 1.84
N PHE A 55 18.44 -8.50 1.57
CA PHE A 55 18.37 -9.97 1.47
C PHE A 55 18.97 -10.69 2.69
N ASN A 56 18.97 -10.05 3.86
CA ASN A 56 19.60 -10.54 5.08
C ASN A 56 21.11 -10.84 4.95
N LYS A 57 21.76 -10.40 3.88
CA LYS A 57 23.14 -10.71 3.55
C LYS A 57 23.97 -9.47 3.24
N TYR A 58 23.50 -8.63 2.32
CA TYR A 58 24.31 -7.54 1.77
C TYR A 58 24.30 -6.31 2.69
N LYS A 59 25.49 -5.76 2.92
CA LYS A 59 25.75 -4.59 3.75
C LYS A 59 26.73 -3.71 3.00
N PHE A 60 26.25 -2.63 2.45
CA PHE A 60 27.05 -1.57 1.83
C PHE A 60 27.12 -0.37 2.77
N ASP A 61 27.75 0.72 2.35
CA ASP A 61 27.67 1.99 3.05
C ASP A 61 26.22 2.47 3.13
N LYS A 62 25.92 3.22 4.21
CA LYS A 62 24.53 3.65 4.50
C LYS A 62 23.80 4.31 3.32
N PRO A 63 24.40 5.28 2.57
CA PRO A 63 23.74 5.89 1.42
C PRO A 63 23.52 4.90 0.27
N VAL A 64 24.49 4.02 0.01
CA VAL A 64 24.39 2.99 -1.04
C VAL A 64 23.27 2.00 -0.72
N ASN A 65 23.21 1.51 0.52
CA ASN A 65 22.13 0.64 0.98
C ASN A 65 20.75 1.27 0.78
N PHE A 66 20.62 2.57 1.12
CA PHE A 66 19.36 3.29 0.95
C PHE A 66 18.96 3.37 -0.53
N LEU A 67 19.89 3.77 -1.41
CA LEU A 67 19.63 3.89 -2.84
C LEU A 67 19.31 2.53 -3.50
N VAL A 68 20.09 1.49 -3.20
CA VAL A 68 19.85 0.13 -3.73
C VAL A 68 18.48 -0.37 -3.27
N TYR A 69 18.14 -0.19 -2.00
CA TYR A 69 16.83 -0.59 -1.48
C TYR A 69 15.68 0.19 -2.15
N MET A 70 15.85 1.49 -2.35
CA MET A 70 14.89 2.33 -3.06
C MET A 70 14.68 1.88 -4.51
N LEU A 71 15.75 1.51 -5.22
CA LEU A 71 15.65 0.97 -6.59
C LEU A 71 14.91 -0.37 -6.61
N ILE A 72 15.19 -1.25 -5.66
CA ILE A 72 14.44 -2.52 -5.51
C ILE A 72 12.95 -2.22 -5.27
N CYS A 73 12.63 -1.31 -4.35
CA CYS A 73 11.26 -0.91 -4.09
C CYS A 73 10.59 -0.30 -5.32
N PHE A 74 11.29 0.55 -6.09
CA PHE A 74 10.77 1.13 -7.33
C PHE A 74 10.36 0.06 -8.33
N VAL A 75 11.22 -0.93 -8.57
CA VAL A 75 10.91 -2.03 -9.49
C VAL A 75 9.73 -2.86 -8.99
N LEU A 76 9.73 -3.23 -7.70
CA LEU A 76 8.68 -4.06 -7.11
C LEU A 76 7.32 -3.34 -7.09
N VAL A 77 7.29 -2.04 -6.79
CA VAL A 77 6.07 -1.21 -6.86
C VAL A 77 5.57 -1.16 -8.29
N SER A 78 6.44 -0.81 -9.26
CA SER A 78 6.05 -0.70 -10.67
C SER A 78 5.49 -2.01 -11.22
N VAL A 79 6.15 -3.13 -10.96
CA VAL A 79 5.68 -4.47 -11.37
C VAL A 79 4.37 -4.83 -10.66
N GLY A 80 4.28 -4.56 -9.36
CA GLY A 80 3.09 -4.82 -8.57
C GLY A 80 1.87 -4.01 -9.03
N GLU A 81 2.05 -2.72 -9.32
CA GLU A 81 0.98 -1.85 -9.87
C GLU A 81 0.49 -2.35 -11.23
N ILE A 82 1.41 -2.73 -12.14
CA ILE A 82 1.03 -3.28 -13.45
C ILE A 82 0.30 -4.61 -13.29
N ALA A 83 0.82 -5.53 -12.50
CA ALA A 83 0.23 -6.85 -12.29
C ALA A 83 -1.18 -6.75 -11.67
N LEU A 84 -1.33 -5.95 -10.61
CA LEU A 84 -2.61 -5.74 -9.94
C LEU A 84 -3.60 -5.01 -10.84
N GLY A 85 -3.16 -3.96 -11.56
CA GLY A 85 -3.99 -3.21 -12.50
C GLY A 85 -4.53 -4.08 -13.64
N LEU A 86 -3.66 -4.92 -14.23
CA LEU A 86 -4.06 -5.89 -15.26
C LEU A 86 -5.01 -6.97 -14.70
N PHE A 87 -4.74 -7.45 -13.48
CA PHE A 87 -5.62 -8.42 -12.82
C PHE A 87 -7.02 -7.84 -12.63
N VAL A 88 -7.13 -6.64 -12.05
CA VAL A 88 -8.42 -5.97 -11.80
C VAL A 88 -9.15 -5.68 -13.12
N GLU A 89 -8.46 -5.20 -14.15
CA GLU A 89 -9.09 -4.96 -15.45
C GLU A 89 -9.62 -6.23 -16.09
N LYS A 90 -8.85 -7.34 -16.06
CA LYS A 90 -9.27 -8.61 -16.65
C LYS A 90 -10.41 -9.29 -15.89
N THR A 91 -10.40 -9.20 -14.57
CA THR A 91 -11.40 -9.89 -13.72
C THR A 91 -12.59 -9.02 -13.39
N GLY A 92 -12.39 -7.73 -13.21
CA GLY A 92 -13.40 -6.77 -12.77
C GLY A 92 -14.01 -5.95 -13.91
N HIS A 93 -13.36 -5.89 -15.09
CA HIS A 93 -13.76 -5.05 -16.22
C HIS A 93 -13.83 -3.55 -15.87
N PHE A 94 -13.04 -3.11 -14.89
CA PHE A 94 -12.89 -1.69 -14.50
C PHE A 94 -11.44 -1.36 -14.18
N TYR A 95 -11.13 -0.05 -14.06
CA TYR A 95 -9.82 0.43 -13.63
C TYR A 95 -9.89 0.83 -12.15
N TYR A 96 -9.04 0.23 -11.33
CA TYR A 96 -8.90 0.62 -9.92
C TYR A 96 -8.26 2.01 -9.79
N TRP A 97 -7.28 2.29 -10.66
CA TRP A 97 -6.66 3.60 -10.86
C TRP A 97 -6.19 3.76 -12.31
N ASN A 98 -5.90 4.98 -12.71
CA ASN A 98 -5.37 5.28 -14.03
C ASN A 98 -4.40 6.46 -13.96
N TYR A 99 -3.14 6.20 -14.33
CA TYR A 99 -2.06 7.19 -14.34
C TYR A 99 -1.76 7.74 -15.73
N SER A 100 -2.56 7.51 -16.75
CA SER A 100 -2.34 8.01 -18.11
C SER A 100 -2.22 9.54 -18.20
N SER A 101 -2.77 10.28 -17.22
CA SER A 101 -2.65 11.74 -17.12
C SER A 101 -1.37 12.21 -16.40
N ILE A 102 -0.54 11.29 -15.89
CA ILE A 102 0.69 11.63 -15.20
C ILE A 102 1.85 11.56 -16.20
N PRO A 103 2.75 12.57 -16.25
CA PRO A 103 3.95 12.50 -17.08
C PRO A 103 4.81 11.27 -16.78
N LEU A 104 5.51 10.76 -17.78
CA LEU A 104 6.39 9.60 -17.67
C LEU A 104 5.67 8.32 -17.16
N HIS A 105 4.42 8.11 -17.56
CA HIS A 105 3.77 6.83 -17.32
C HIS A 105 4.30 5.77 -18.29
N PHE A 106 4.64 4.60 -17.79
CA PHE A 106 5.01 3.44 -18.61
C PHE A 106 3.77 2.73 -19.15
N THR A 107 2.76 2.64 -18.32
CA THR A 107 1.46 2.06 -18.62
C THR A 107 0.38 2.92 -17.95
N LYS A 108 -0.90 2.65 -18.24
CA LYS A 108 -2.00 3.28 -17.51
C LYS A 108 -2.02 2.95 -16.00
N TYR A 109 -1.25 1.95 -15.57
CA TYR A 109 -1.22 1.49 -14.18
C TYR A 109 -0.03 2.00 -13.37
N THR A 110 1.05 2.44 -14.02
CA THR A 110 2.25 2.92 -13.31
C THR A 110 2.91 4.10 -14.02
N SER A 111 3.51 4.99 -13.24
CA SER A 111 4.32 6.11 -13.74
C SER A 111 5.60 6.27 -12.92
N VAL A 112 6.66 6.78 -13.54
CA VAL A 112 7.94 7.02 -12.85
C VAL A 112 7.77 7.87 -11.60
N PRO A 113 7.08 9.03 -11.63
CA PRO A 113 6.95 9.88 -10.45
C PRO A 113 6.22 9.19 -9.29
N THR A 114 5.12 8.47 -9.57
CA THR A 114 4.34 7.81 -8.52
C THR A 114 5.10 6.65 -7.91
N SER A 115 5.69 5.78 -8.74
CA SER A 115 6.46 4.63 -8.25
C SER A 115 7.72 5.05 -7.51
N LEU A 116 8.41 6.14 -7.91
CA LEU A 116 9.53 6.71 -7.15
C LEU A 116 9.07 7.29 -5.81
N GLY A 117 7.95 8.00 -5.78
CA GLY A 117 7.37 8.52 -4.55
C GLY A 117 7.03 7.40 -3.55
N PHE A 118 6.35 6.35 -4.01
CA PHE A 118 6.08 5.17 -3.18
C PHE A 118 7.36 4.46 -2.74
N ALA A 119 8.32 4.25 -3.66
CA ALA A 119 9.60 3.62 -3.33
C ALA A 119 10.36 4.40 -2.24
N LEU A 120 10.38 5.72 -2.31
CA LEU A 120 11.00 6.57 -1.30
C LEU A 120 10.29 6.43 0.06
N ILE A 121 8.96 6.55 0.10
CA ILE A 121 8.17 6.42 1.34
C ILE A 121 8.38 5.03 1.96
N ILE A 122 8.32 3.97 1.17
CA ILE A 122 8.56 2.60 1.63
C ILE A 122 9.97 2.46 2.19
N THR A 123 10.98 2.99 1.49
CA THR A 123 12.38 2.91 1.93
C THR A 123 12.60 3.64 3.25
N LEU A 124 12.03 4.85 3.41
CA LEU A 124 12.08 5.61 4.66
C LEU A 124 11.37 4.85 5.80
N PHE A 125 10.17 4.32 5.54
CA PHE A 125 9.44 3.54 6.52
C PHE A 125 10.22 2.30 6.97
N MET A 126 10.77 1.52 6.03
CA MET A 126 11.55 0.32 6.32
C MET A 126 12.87 0.63 7.03
N ASN A 127 13.49 1.79 6.74
CA ASN A 127 14.75 2.19 7.35
C ASN A 127 14.59 2.67 8.79
N TYR A 128 13.51 3.43 9.07
CA TYR A 128 13.38 4.14 10.34
C TYR A 128 12.25 3.60 11.23
N ALA A 129 11.11 3.18 10.65
CA ALA A 129 9.91 2.87 11.41
C ALA A 129 9.64 1.38 11.59
N TYR A 130 9.89 0.56 10.56
CA TYR A 130 9.47 -0.85 10.57
C TYR A 130 10.08 -1.65 11.73
N THR A 131 11.40 -1.59 11.90
CA THR A 131 12.09 -2.37 12.94
C THR A 131 11.70 -1.95 14.37
N PRO A 132 11.66 -0.65 14.72
CA PRO A 132 11.14 -0.21 16.02
C PRO A 132 9.70 -0.65 16.29
N LEU A 133 8.82 -0.51 15.28
CA LEU A 133 7.42 -0.92 15.37
C LEU A 133 7.30 -2.43 15.61
N LEU A 134 8.05 -3.24 14.86
CA LEU A 134 8.08 -4.69 15.03
C LEU A 134 8.54 -5.11 16.44
N LYS A 135 9.58 -4.44 16.97
CA LYS A 135 10.06 -4.68 18.34
C LYS A 135 9.00 -4.34 19.39
N LYS A 136 8.30 -3.20 19.20
CA LYS A 136 7.22 -2.77 20.10
C LYS A 136 6.05 -3.77 20.10
N ILE A 137 5.65 -4.26 18.93
CA ILE A 137 4.61 -5.28 18.81
C ILE A 137 5.04 -6.57 19.52
N ARG A 138 6.24 -7.10 19.23
CA ARG A 138 6.76 -8.32 19.86
C ARG A 138 6.86 -8.24 21.38
N LYS A 139 7.19 -7.05 21.91
CA LYS A 139 7.23 -6.84 23.38
C LYS A 139 5.84 -6.94 24.01
N ASN A 140 4.79 -6.59 23.28
CA ASN A 140 3.40 -6.60 23.75
C ASN A 140 2.62 -7.87 23.36
N ASP A 141 3.25 -8.80 22.62
CA ASP A 141 2.60 -10.01 22.05
C ASP A 141 1.94 -10.93 23.08
N LYS A 142 2.40 -10.89 24.34
CA LYS A 142 1.78 -11.69 25.43
C LYS A 142 0.33 -11.31 25.76
N LYS A 143 -0.16 -10.18 25.24
CA LYS A 143 -1.49 -9.63 25.56
C LYS A 143 -2.50 -9.75 24.43
N ILE A 144 -2.06 -10.02 23.20
CA ILE A 144 -2.95 -10.07 22.04
C ILE A 144 -3.13 -11.53 21.61
N SER A 145 -4.35 -12.03 21.75
CA SER A 145 -4.69 -13.38 21.30
C SER A 145 -4.51 -13.50 19.77
N ILE A 146 -3.88 -14.58 19.32
CA ILE A 146 -3.76 -14.93 17.90
C ILE A 146 -5.15 -15.00 17.26
N ILE A 147 -6.15 -15.50 17.99
CA ILE A 147 -7.55 -15.57 17.54
C ILE A 147 -8.06 -14.17 17.18
N PHE A 148 -7.81 -13.17 18.04
CA PHE A 148 -8.23 -11.79 17.76
C PHE A 148 -7.60 -11.23 16.48
N ILE A 149 -6.31 -11.49 16.25
CA ILE A 149 -5.61 -11.07 15.01
C ILE A 149 -6.22 -11.75 13.80
N LEU A 150 -6.48 -13.06 13.87
CA LEU A 150 -7.08 -13.82 12.77
C LEU A 150 -8.50 -13.33 12.45
N VAL A 151 -9.30 -13.00 13.47
CA VAL A 151 -10.64 -12.44 13.30
C VAL A 151 -10.56 -11.09 12.55
N ILE A 152 -9.67 -10.18 12.96
CA ILE A 152 -9.51 -8.89 12.27
C ILE A 152 -9.06 -9.10 10.83
N ILE A 153 -8.08 -9.97 10.58
CA ILE A 153 -7.63 -10.25 9.20
C ILE A 153 -8.80 -10.83 8.40
N GLY A 154 -9.58 -11.74 8.96
CA GLY A 154 -10.78 -12.28 8.32
C GLY A 154 -11.79 -11.19 7.95
N ILE A 155 -12.06 -10.25 8.85
CA ILE A 155 -12.93 -9.09 8.58
C ILE A 155 -12.38 -8.25 7.43
N LEU A 156 -11.07 -7.96 7.40
CA LEU A 156 -10.46 -7.17 6.31
C LEU A 156 -10.49 -7.90 4.96
N VAL A 157 -10.35 -9.22 4.96
CA VAL A 157 -10.49 -10.04 3.75
C VAL A 157 -11.94 -10.01 3.25
N LEU A 158 -12.92 -10.11 4.16
CA LEU A 158 -14.34 -9.98 3.81
C LEU A 158 -14.65 -8.58 3.29
N ASP A 159 -14.14 -7.52 3.94
CA ASP A 159 -14.28 -6.15 3.47
C ASP A 159 -13.76 -5.98 2.03
N PHE A 160 -12.55 -6.48 1.76
CA PHE A 160 -11.98 -6.45 0.41
C PHE A 160 -12.87 -7.17 -0.60
N ASN A 161 -13.35 -8.37 -0.29
CA ASN A 161 -14.20 -9.15 -1.20
C ASN A 161 -15.55 -8.46 -1.46
N PHE A 162 -16.23 -7.96 -0.43
CA PHE A 162 -17.49 -7.24 -0.59
C PHE A 162 -17.31 -5.92 -1.35
N SER A 163 -16.26 -5.19 -1.04
CA SER A 163 -15.91 -3.94 -1.74
C SER A 163 -15.59 -4.21 -3.21
N PHE A 164 -14.83 -5.26 -3.52
CA PHE A 164 -14.51 -5.66 -4.89
C PHE A 164 -15.76 -6.07 -5.66
N LYS A 165 -16.65 -6.86 -5.05
CA LYS A 165 -17.93 -7.23 -5.65
C LYS A 165 -18.78 -6.01 -6.00
N ARG A 166 -18.91 -5.05 -5.08
CA ARG A 166 -19.64 -3.78 -5.34
C ARG A 166 -18.98 -2.94 -6.43
N MET A 167 -17.64 -2.87 -6.46
CA MET A 167 -16.95 -2.20 -7.56
C MET A 167 -17.19 -2.90 -8.90
N TYR A 168 -17.24 -4.23 -8.93
CA TYR A 168 -17.58 -4.98 -10.13
C TYR A 168 -18.99 -4.62 -10.63
N GLU A 169 -19.99 -4.62 -9.73
CA GLU A 169 -21.39 -4.29 -10.04
C GLU A 169 -21.56 -2.82 -10.46
N ASN A 170 -20.74 -1.89 -9.92
CA ASN A 170 -20.88 -0.44 -10.12
C ASN A 170 -19.76 0.16 -10.98
N HIS A 171 -19.14 -0.63 -11.90
CA HIS A 171 -18.11 -0.16 -12.84
C HIS A 171 -16.93 0.57 -12.18
N GLY A 172 -16.42 0.00 -11.08
CA GLY A 172 -15.22 0.47 -10.39
C GLY A 172 -15.46 1.44 -9.24
N LYS A 173 -16.72 1.63 -8.80
CA LYS A 173 -17.05 2.54 -7.72
C LYS A 173 -17.71 1.82 -6.54
N ASN A 174 -17.25 2.15 -5.33
CA ASN A 174 -17.91 1.81 -4.08
C ASN A 174 -17.87 3.05 -3.16
N ASP A 175 -18.43 4.16 -3.64
CA ASP A 175 -18.46 5.43 -2.92
C ASP A 175 -19.48 5.35 -1.78
N LEU A 176 -19.02 5.16 -0.55
CA LEU A 176 -19.85 5.20 0.66
C LEU A 176 -19.94 6.62 1.20
N TRP A 177 -18.85 7.37 1.14
CA TRP A 177 -18.77 8.78 1.51
C TRP A 177 -17.66 9.47 0.71
N LYS A 178 -17.89 10.77 0.44
CA LYS A 178 -16.92 11.65 -0.21
C LYS A 178 -17.08 13.08 0.31
N ILE A 179 -15.98 13.67 0.74
CA ILE A 179 -15.92 15.02 1.28
C ILE A 179 -15.12 15.90 0.32
N ASN A 180 -15.70 16.96 -0.20
CA ASN A 180 -15.03 17.97 -1.00
C ASN A 180 -14.46 19.04 -0.08
N LEU A 181 -13.14 19.24 -0.09
CA LEU A 181 -12.42 20.22 0.73
C LEU A 181 -12.34 21.60 0.08
N ARG A 182 -12.60 21.68 -1.22
CA ARG A 182 -12.66 22.97 -1.93
C ARG A 182 -13.92 23.71 -1.49
N LYS A 183 -13.78 24.69 -0.60
CA LYS A 183 -14.85 25.65 -0.36
C LYS A 183 -15.19 26.33 -1.70
N ARG A 184 -16.47 26.35 -2.06
CA ARG A 184 -17.00 27.20 -3.13
C ARG A 184 -16.79 28.66 -2.79
#